data_03be5f55d01dd21ac800211dfff67a64
#
_entry.id   03be5f55d01dd21ac800211dfff67a64
#
_cell.length_a   1.000
_cell.length_b   1.000
_cell.length_c   1.000
_cell.angle_alpha   90.00
_cell.angle_beta   90.00
_cell.angle_gamma   90.00
#
_symmetry.space_group_name_H-M   'P 1'
#
loop_
_entity.id
_entity.type
_entity.pdbx_description
1 polymer ?
#
loop_
_entity_poly.entity_id
_entity_poly.type
_entity_poly.pdbx_seq_one_letter_code
_entity_poly.pdbx_strand_id
1 'polypeptide(L)' 'MAELWLSSDGIAAHLGVTKDTVYTWIAEKAMPAHKVGRLWKFQASEIDDWVRRGGAAADSEPSAPG' A
#
# COMPACT_ATOMS: atom_id res chain seq x y z
N MET A 1 1.16 5.21 21.47
CA MET A 1 1.56 6.08 20.69
C MET A 1 0.90 5.99 19.42
N ALA A 2 0.59 6.97 18.80
CA ALA A 2 -0.08 6.96 17.53
C ALA A 2 0.90 6.62 16.46
N GLU A 3 0.45 5.90 15.48
CA GLU A 3 1.28 5.57 14.39
C GLU A 3 1.38 6.74 13.46
N LEU A 4 2.53 6.96 12.87
CA LEU A 4 2.69 8.05 11.95
C LEU A 4 2.01 7.74 10.63
N TRP A 5 1.46 8.75 10.03
CA TRP A 5 0.88 8.59 8.70
C TRP A 5 1.99 8.72 7.67
N LEU A 6 1.96 7.88 6.67
CA LEU A 6 2.94 7.92 5.59
C LEU A 6 2.31 8.52 4.35
N SER A 7 3.12 9.21 3.57
CA SER A 7 2.65 9.73 2.30
C SER A 7 2.73 8.63 1.25
N SER A 8 2.27 8.92 0.05
CA SER A 8 2.41 7.96 -1.04
C SER A 8 3.87 7.61 -1.27
N ASP A 9 4.74 8.62 -1.23
CA ASP A 9 6.16 8.35 -1.38
C ASP A 9 6.66 7.49 -0.23
N GLY A 10 6.22 7.78 0.98
CA GLY A 10 6.67 7.04 2.14
C GLY A 10 6.24 5.59 2.09
N ILE A 11 4.99 5.35 1.69
CA ILE A 11 4.52 3.98 1.67
C ILE A 11 5.13 3.22 0.50
N ALA A 12 5.40 3.90 -0.61
CA ALA A 12 6.08 3.26 -1.73
C ALA A 12 7.46 2.80 -1.31
N ALA A 13 8.17 3.64 -0.58
CA ALA A 13 9.49 3.26 -0.08
C ALA A 13 9.40 2.11 0.93
N HIS A 14 8.40 2.16 1.78
CA HIS A 14 8.22 1.12 2.78
C HIS A 14 7.99 -0.24 2.12
N LEU A 15 7.26 -0.27 1.02
CA LEU A 15 6.97 -1.51 0.33
C LEU A 15 7.98 -1.84 -0.76
N GLY A 16 8.83 -0.90 -1.11
CA GLY A 16 9.82 -1.12 -2.16
C GLY A 16 9.22 -1.10 -3.54
N VAL A 17 8.22 -0.29 -3.77
CA VAL A 17 7.59 -0.17 -5.07
C VAL A 17 7.53 1.27 -5.48
N THR A 18 7.03 1.54 -6.69
CA THR A 18 6.92 2.91 -7.15
C THR A 18 5.59 3.50 -6.71
N LYS A 19 5.49 4.82 -6.77
CA LYS A 19 4.25 5.48 -6.44
C LYS A 19 3.14 5.07 -7.39
N ASP A 20 3.45 4.87 -8.65
CA ASP A 20 2.45 4.44 -9.61
C ASP A 20 1.84 3.11 -9.20
N THR A 21 2.66 2.21 -8.71
CA THR A 21 2.18 0.94 -8.22
C THR A 21 1.24 1.13 -7.03
N VAL A 22 1.59 2.05 -6.15
CA VAL A 22 0.74 2.33 -4.99
C VAL A 22 -0.64 2.80 -5.46
N TYR A 23 -0.69 3.73 -6.40
CA TYR A 23 -1.97 4.24 -6.87
C TYR A 23 -2.77 3.15 -7.59
N THR A 24 -2.10 2.30 -8.34
CA THR A 24 -2.77 1.20 -9.00
C THR A 24 -3.40 0.26 -7.96
N TRP A 25 -2.67 -0.03 -6.90
CA TRP A 25 -3.19 -0.91 -5.87
C TRP A 25 -4.37 -0.29 -5.11
N ILE A 26 -4.35 1.02 -4.91
CA ILE A 26 -5.49 1.69 -4.29
C ILE A 26 -6.72 1.48 -5.17
N ALA A 27 -6.56 1.62 -6.46
CA ALA A 27 -7.70 1.53 -7.37
C ALA A 27 -8.14 0.11 -7.64
N GLU A 28 -7.20 -0.82 -7.68
CA GLU A 28 -7.54 -2.16 -8.12
C GLU A 28 -7.45 -3.24 -7.09
N LYS A 29 -6.69 -3.05 -6.04
CA LYS A 29 -6.50 -4.08 -5.04
C LYS A 29 -7.04 -3.69 -3.68
N ALA A 30 -7.76 -2.60 -3.61
CA ALA A 30 -8.36 -2.14 -2.37
C ALA A 30 -7.33 -1.90 -1.27
N MET A 31 -6.19 -1.35 -1.64
CA MET A 31 -5.16 -1.04 -0.67
C MET A 31 -5.69 -0.04 0.34
N PRO A 32 -5.49 -0.26 1.63
CA PRO A 32 -5.98 0.67 2.64
C PRO A 32 -5.33 2.04 2.48
N ALA A 33 -6.12 3.05 2.24
CA ALA A 33 -5.62 4.40 2.05
C ALA A 33 -6.66 5.38 2.56
N HIS A 34 -6.19 6.50 3.06
CA HIS A 34 -7.07 7.51 3.61
C HIS A 34 -6.78 8.84 2.94
N LYS A 35 -7.82 9.49 2.43
CA LYS A 35 -7.62 10.75 1.77
C LYS A 35 -7.75 11.87 2.75
N VAL A 36 -6.72 12.67 2.88
CA VAL A 36 -6.71 13.79 3.79
C VAL A 36 -6.53 15.03 2.92
N GLY A 37 -7.59 15.75 2.69
CA GLY A 37 -7.55 16.87 1.79
C GLY A 37 -7.28 16.38 0.40
N ARG A 38 -6.15 16.77 -0.18
CA ARG A 38 -5.80 16.32 -1.50
C ARG A 38 -4.77 15.25 -1.47
N LEU A 39 -4.32 14.79 -0.31
CA LEU A 39 -3.22 13.86 -0.21
C LEU A 39 -3.69 12.52 0.28
N TRP A 40 -3.05 11.46 -0.21
CA TRP A 40 -3.30 10.14 0.31
C TRP A 40 -2.36 9.90 1.46
N LYS A 41 -2.88 9.34 2.53
CA LYS A 41 -2.10 8.99 3.70
C LYS A 41 -2.31 7.53 4.04
N PHE A 42 -1.29 6.92 4.59
CA PHE A 42 -1.31 5.49 4.85
C PHE A 42 -0.78 5.19 6.24
N GLN A 43 -1.25 4.15 6.84
CA GLN A 43 -0.70 3.67 8.11
C GLN A 43 0.03 2.38 7.84
N ALA A 44 1.27 2.31 8.25
CA ALA A 44 2.10 1.15 7.96
C ALA A 44 1.48 -0.15 8.48
N SER A 45 0.86 -0.11 9.65
CA SER A 45 0.29 -1.32 10.20
C SER A 45 -0.86 -1.84 9.34
N GLU A 46 -1.67 -0.94 8.81
CA GLU A 46 -2.74 -1.35 7.93
C GLU A 46 -2.20 -1.95 6.64
N ILE A 47 -1.18 -1.33 6.11
CA ILE A 47 -0.60 -1.78 4.86
C ILE A 47 0.08 -3.13 5.05
N ASP A 48 0.81 -3.28 6.14
CA ASP A 48 1.48 -4.55 6.41
C ASP A 48 0.47 -5.67 6.56
N ASP A 49 -0.63 -5.39 7.22
CA ASP A 49 -1.65 -6.39 7.41
C ASP A 49 -2.30 -6.76 6.06
N TRP A 50 -2.55 -5.74 5.23
CA TRP A 50 -3.12 -5.97 3.92
C TRP A 50 -2.18 -6.83 3.06
N VAL A 51 -0.88 -6.57 3.13
CA VAL A 51 0.10 -7.35 2.39
C VAL A 51 0.11 -8.79 2.91
N ARG A 52 0.07 -8.96 4.21
CA ARG A 52 0.08 -10.30 4.78
C ARG A 52 -1.13 -11.09 4.38
N ARG A 53 -2.24 -10.43 4.16
CA ARG A 53 -3.44 -11.11 3.74
C ARG A 53 -3.47 -11.37 2.25
N GLY A 54 -2.39 -11.03 1.57
CA GLY A 54 -2.27 -11.31 0.16
C GLY A 54 -2.84 -10.24 -0.74
N GLY A 55 -3.11 -9.06 -0.21
CA GLY A 55 -3.71 -8.01 -1.01
C GLY A 55 -2.86 -7.61 -2.20
N ALA A 56 -1.56 -7.45 -1.96
CA ALA A 56 -0.68 -7.06 -3.04
C ALA A 56 -0.35 -8.20 -3.97
N ALA A 57 -0.54 -9.39 -3.50
CA ALA A 57 -0.14 -10.51 -4.28
C ALA A 57 -1.10 -10.83 -5.30
N ALA A 58 -2.08 -10.49 -5.26
CA ALA A 58 -2.80 -10.62 -6.24
C ALA A 58 -3.02 -11.76 -6.85
N ASP A 59 -3.69 -12.12 -6.92
CA ASP A 59 -3.96 -13.14 -7.56
C ASP A 59 -3.21 -13.47 -8.66
N SER A 60 -2.78 -12.88 -9.11
CA SER A 60 -2.19 -13.23 -10.21
C SER A 60 -1.00 -13.69 -10.18
N GLU A 61 -0.38 -13.53 -9.62
CA GLU A 61 0.81 -13.75 -9.74
C GLU A 61 1.41 -14.70 -9.27
N PRO A 62 1.47 -15.32 -9.61
CA PRO A 62 2.03 -16.35 -9.20
C PRO A 62 3.35 -16.22 -9.17
N SER A 63 3.80 -16.03 -9.59
CA SER A 63 5.02 -16.03 -9.61
C SER A 63 5.74 -15.38 -8.91
N ALA A 64 5.61 -14.80 -8.62
CA ALA A 64 6.24 -14.14 -7.93
C ALA A 64 7.29 -14.47 -7.54
N PRO A 65 7.83 -14.65 -7.57
CA PRO A 65 8.88 -14.95 -7.26
C PRO A 65 9.21 -14.43 -6.30
N GLY A 66 9.08 -14.20 -6.05
CA GLY A 66 9.56 -13.87 -5.19
C GLY A 66 9.49 -13.60 -4.88
#